data_a310366f2f696f44154eed1ec03fb085
#
_entry.id   a310366f2f696f44154eed1ec03fb085
#
_cell.length_a   1.000
_cell.length_b   1.000
_cell.length_c   1.000
_cell.angle_alpha   90.00
_cell.angle_beta   90.00
_cell.angle_gamma   90.00
#
_symmetry.space_group_name_H-M   'P 1'
#
loop_
_entity.id
_entity.type
_entity.pdbx_description
1 polymer ?
#
loop_
_entity_poly.entity_id
_entity_poly.type
_entity_poly.pdbx_seq_one_letter_code
_entity_poly.pdbx_strand_id
1 'polypeptide(L)'
;MIAIICFSCIVYVLQDSELIFTIAAILLLRTVCVAGWLTQLYVHFFNENPYTYYSHINVVNFVTQNYPYSAPLGKAVAYGSQNANANFFLTDGIAADGLQGICIIGIFFLALLIIINSITARYKKTDMFVLFMPTIAFFLNTSIFTTMLSNGLLPLILIVACTNLKYN
;
A
#
# COMPACT_ATOMS: atom_id res chain seq x y z
N MET A 1 14.69 -2.67 11.84
CA MET A 1 16.15 -2.46 12.00
C MET A 1 16.96 -3.68 11.56
N ILE A 2 16.73 -4.89 12.11
CA ILE A 2 17.46 -6.13 11.74
C ILE A 2 17.37 -6.42 10.23
N ALA A 3 16.17 -6.32 9.61
CA ALA A 3 15.99 -6.57 8.18
C ALA A 3 16.80 -5.60 7.30
N ILE A 4 16.94 -4.35 7.69
CA ILE A 4 17.75 -3.36 6.96
C ILE A 4 19.23 -3.71 7.06
N ILE A 5 19.68 -4.12 8.25
CA ILE A 5 21.08 -4.54 8.48
C ILE A 5 21.38 -5.81 7.67
N CYS A 6 20.51 -6.82 7.73
CA CYS A 6 20.67 -8.04 6.92
C CYS A 6 20.70 -7.74 5.42
N PHE A 7 19.82 -6.85 4.94
CA PHE A 7 19.78 -6.45 3.54
C PHE A 7 21.05 -5.70 3.14
N SER A 8 21.54 -4.78 3.98
CA SER A 8 22.81 -4.07 3.74
C SER A 8 24.01 -5.02 3.70
N CYS A 9 24.05 -6.04 4.58
CA CYS A 9 25.07 -7.07 4.54
C CYS A 9 25.01 -7.91 3.25
N ILE A 10 23.79 -8.28 2.81
CA ILE A 10 23.61 -9.03 1.54
C ILE A 10 24.09 -8.19 0.36
N VAL A 11 23.73 -6.90 0.31
CA VAL A 11 24.19 -5.97 -0.74
C VAL A 11 25.72 -5.85 -0.73
N TYR A 12 26.33 -5.75 0.45
CA TYR A 12 27.78 -5.68 0.57
C TYR A 12 28.48 -6.94 0.08
N VAL A 13 27.96 -8.13 0.39
CA VAL A 13 28.50 -9.42 -0.08
C VAL A 13 28.33 -9.61 -1.59
N LEU A 14 27.29 -9.02 -2.18
CA LEU A 14 26.97 -9.15 -3.61
C LEU A 14 27.51 -7.99 -4.46
N GLN A 15 28.35 -7.12 -3.90
CA GLN A 15 28.86 -5.92 -4.59
C GLN A 15 29.72 -6.21 -5.83
N ASP A 16 30.25 -7.43 -5.96
CA ASP A 16 31.02 -7.84 -7.13
C ASP A 16 30.19 -7.97 -8.43
N SER A 17 28.85 -7.96 -8.30
CA SER A 17 27.92 -7.93 -9.43
C SER A 17 27.23 -6.57 -9.51
N GLU A 18 27.65 -5.70 -10.43
CA GLU A 18 27.04 -4.37 -10.64
C GLU A 18 25.52 -4.44 -10.79
N LEU A 19 25.01 -5.46 -11.46
CA LEU A 19 23.56 -5.64 -11.68
C LEU A 19 22.83 -5.92 -10.36
N ILE A 20 23.34 -6.83 -9.54
CA ILE A 20 22.73 -7.20 -8.26
C ILE A 20 22.80 -6.03 -7.29
N PHE A 21 23.95 -5.33 -7.25
CA PHE A 21 24.10 -4.12 -6.44
C PHE A 21 23.09 -3.05 -6.85
N THR A 22 22.92 -2.79 -8.14
CA THR A 22 21.99 -1.79 -8.65
C THR A 22 20.55 -2.14 -8.29
N ILE A 23 20.10 -3.39 -8.47
CA ILE A 23 18.76 -3.84 -8.12
C ILE A 23 18.54 -3.69 -6.61
N ALA A 24 19.48 -4.11 -5.79
CA ALA A 24 19.39 -4.01 -4.35
C ALA A 24 19.34 -2.55 -3.87
N ALA A 25 20.14 -1.67 -4.47
CA ALA A 25 20.15 -0.23 -4.18
C ALA A 25 18.81 0.42 -4.55
N ILE A 26 18.24 0.08 -5.71
CA ILE A 26 16.92 0.58 -6.14
C ILE A 26 15.81 0.11 -5.17
N LEU A 27 15.84 -1.15 -4.75
CA LEU A 27 14.87 -1.68 -3.79
C LEU A 27 14.96 -0.98 -2.42
N LEU A 28 16.18 -0.77 -1.91
CA LEU A 28 16.40 -0.02 -0.67
C LEU A 28 15.93 1.42 -0.77
N LEU A 29 16.31 2.11 -1.83
CA LEU A 29 15.90 3.49 -2.07
C LEU A 29 14.37 3.57 -2.10
N ARG A 30 13.70 2.67 -2.82
CA ARG A 30 12.24 2.67 -2.96
C ARG A 30 11.53 2.37 -1.64
N THR A 31 12.01 1.41 -0.86
CA THR A 31 11.31 0.96 0.36
C THR A 31 11.56 1.86 1.56
N VAL A 32 12.73 2.47 1.67
CA VAL A 32 13.12 3.26 2.85
C VAL A 32 13.11 4.76 2.55
N CYS A 33 13.91 5.19 1.58
CA CYS A 33 14.09 6.62 1.33
C CYS A 33 12.84 7.28 0.75
N VAL A 34 12.24 6.65 -0.28
CA VAL A 34 11.04 7.19 -0.92
C VAL A 34 9.84 7.14 0.03
N ALA A 35 9.68 6.07 0.83
CA ALA A 35 8.60 5.99 1.80
C ALA A 35 8.73 7.08 2.89
N GLY A 36 9.93 7.31 3.41
CA GLY A 36 10.19 8.38 4.39
C GLY A 36 9.93 9.78 3.82
N TRP A 37 10.43 10.03 2.61
CA TRP A 37 10.20 11.30 1.92
C TRP A 37 8.71 11.55 1.62
N LEU A 38 7.98 10.55 1.13
CA LEU A 38 6.53 10.65 0.92
C LEU A 38 5.78 10.92 2.22
N THR A 39 6.19 10.31 3.33
CA THR A 39 5.57 10.57 4.63
C THR A 39 5.70 12.04 5.01
N GLN A 40 6.91 12.61 4.90
CA GLN A 40 7.14 14.04 5.18
C GLN A 40 6.29 14.92 4.25
N LEU A 41 6.21 14.60 2.97
CA LEU A 41 5.45 15.36 1.99
C LEU A 41 3.94 15.38 2.33
N TYR A 42 3.36 14.21 2.65
CA TYR A 42 1.95 14.11 3.05
C TYR A 42 1.66 14.85 4.35
N VAL A 43 2.48 14.66 5.38
CA VAL A 43 2.30 15.36 6.66
C VAL A 43 2.40 16.87 6.47
N HIS A 44 3.40 17.37 5.73
CA HIS A 44 3.54 18.79 5.45
C HIS A 44 2.34 19.36 4.69
N PHE A 45 1.91 18.67 3.64
CA PHE A 45 0.79 19.10 2.81
C PHE A 45 -0.51 19.21 3.64
N PHE A 46 -0.85 18.19 4.42
CA PHE A 46 -2.10 18.15 5.19
C PHE A 46 -2.05 18.95 6.52
N ASN A 47 -0.91 19.46 6.91
CA ASN A 47 -0.85 20.48 7.96
C ASN A 47 -1.37 21.85 7.49
N GLU A 48 -1.31 22.13 6.19
CA GLU A 48 -1.70 23.40 5.60
C GLU A 48 -2.97 23.34 4.74
N ASN A 49 -3.39 22.15 4.37
CA ASN A 49 -4.49 21.91 3.44
C ASN A 49 -5.58 21.01 4.06
N PRO A 50 -6.84 21.11 3.63
CA PRO A 50 -7.95 20.32 4.16
C PRO A 50 -7.78 18.85 3.87
N TYR A 51 -8.21 18.00 4.82
CA TYR A 51 -8.30 16.55 4.64
C TYR A 51 -9.36 16.18 3.59
N THR A 52 -9.20 14.99 3.00
CA THR A 52 -10.11 14.54 1.92
C THR A 52 -11.34 13.82 2.43
N TYR A 53 -11.39 13.37 3.69
CA TYR A 53 -12.48 12.56 4.28
C TYR A 53 -12.91 11.41 3.36
N TYR A 54 -11.94 10.69 2.82
CA TYR A 54 -12.10 9.59 1.86
C TYR A 54 -12.68 9.99 0.48
N SER A 55 -12.93 11.27 0.21
CA SER A 55 -13.47 11.72 -1.09
C SER A 55 -12.48 11.57 -2.26
N HIS A 56 -11.21 11.28 -1.98
CA HIS A 56 -10.23 10.89 -3.01
C HIS A 56 -10.51 9.50 -3.61
N ILE A 57 -11.37 8.70 -2.97
CA ILE A 57 -11.86 7.42 -3.50
C ILE A 57 -13.03 7.71 -4.44
N ASN A 58 -12.92 7.30 -5.72
CA ASN A 58 -13.91 7.64 -6.74
C ASN A 58 -15.35 7.28 -6.36
N VAL A 59 -15.56 6.13 -5.72
CA VAL A 59 -16.91 5.71 -5.27
C VAL A 59 -17.47 6.65 -4.20
N VAL A 60 -16.65 7.07 -3.25
CA VAL A 60 -17.05 8.01 -2.19
C VAL A 60 -17.29 9.38 -2.78
N ASN A 61 -16.39 9.87 -3.64
CA ASN A 61 -16.54 11.15 -4.29
C ASN A 61 -17.80 11.23 -5.18
N PHE A 62 -18.16 10.13 -5.84
CA PHE A 62 -19.39 10.06 -6.63
C PHE A 62 -20.64 10.35 -5.80
N VAL A 63 -20.65 9.94 -4.52
CA VAL A 63 -21.77 10.17 -3.60
C VAL A 63 -21.68 11.53 -2.90
N THR A 64 -20.48 11.89 -2.42
CA THR A 64 -20.27 13.08 -1.57
C THR A 64 -19.96 14.34 -2.36
N GLN A 65 -19.30 14.22 -3.52
CA GLN A 65 -18.81 15.32 -4.36
C GLN A 65 -17.98 16.38 -3.58
N ASN A 66 -17.29 15.96 -2.54
CA ASN A 66 -16.60 16.85 -1.60
C ASN A 66 -15.07 16.82 -1.75
N TYR A 67 -14.53 16.30 -2.87
CA TYR A 67 -13.08 16.27 -3.07
C TYR A 67 -12.53 17.68 -3.25
N PRO A 68 -11.62 18.15 -2.36
CA PRO A 68 -11.25 19.57 -2.29
C PRO A 68 -10.22 20.00 -3.35
N TYR A 69 -9.64 19.08 -4.11
CA TYR A 69 -8.54 19.38 -5.02
C TYR A 69 -8.95 19.22 -6.48
N SER A 70 -8.36 20.02 -7.38
CA SER A 70 -8.58 19.92 -8.83
C SER A 70 -7.81 18.80 -9.51
N ALA A 71 -6.80 18.22 -8.83
CA ALA A 71 -5.93 17.16 -9.34
C ALA A 71 -6.04 15.90 -8.48
N PRO A 72 -5.72 14.70 -9.03
CA PRO A 72 -5.62 13.48 -8.24
C PRO A 72 -4.70 13.64 -7.04
N LEU A 73 -5.00 12.97 -5.93
CA LEU A 73 -4.33 13.13 -4.64
C LEU A 73 -2.79 13.16 -4.73
N GLY A 74 -2.18 12.18 -5.41
CA GLY A 74 -0.73 12.12 -5.55
C GLY A 74 -0.12 13.32 -6.29
N LYS A 75 -0.86 13.94 -7.21
CA LYS A 75 -0.43 15.16 -7.89
C LYS A 75 -0.67 16.40 -7.05
N ALA A 76 -1.77 16.45 -6.31
CA ALA A 76 -2.09 17.56 -5.41
C ALA A 76 -1.02 17.69 -4.32
N VAL A 77 -0.68 16.59 -3.65
CA VAL A 77 0.33 16.53 -2.59
C VAL A 77 1.73 16.92 -3.10
N ALA A 78 2.06 16.58 -4.35
CA ALA A 78 3.35 16.95 -4.97
C ALA A 78 3.32 18.30 -5.70
N TYR A 79 2.30 19.12 -5.49
CA TYR A 79 2.14 20.43 -6.15
C TYR A 79 2.29 20.35 -7.69
N GLY A 80 1.83 19.25 -8.29
CA GLY A 80 1.88 19.02 -9.74
C GLY A 80 3.26 18.63 -10.30
N SER A 81 4.33 18.64 -9.50
CA SER A 81 5.69 18.36 -9.99
C SER A 81 5.91 16.90 -10.37
N GLN A 82 5.20 15.99 -9.71
CA GLN A 82 5.31 14.55 -9.90
C GLN A 82 4.06 13.84 -9.35
N ASN A 83 4.04 12.51 -9.39
CA ASN A 83 2.96 11.73 -8.80
C ASN A 83 3.45 11.07 -7.51
N ALA A 84 3.06 11.62 -6.36
CA ALA A 84 3.41 11.14 -5.03
C ALA A 84 2.52 9.96 -4.60
N ASN A 85 2.50 8.88 -5.37
CA ASN A 85 1.80 7.67 -4.96
C ASN A 85 2.51 7.05 -3.75
N ALA A 86 1.77 6.87 -2.67
CA ALA A 86 2.26 6.40 -1.39
C ALA A 86 1.52 5.15 -0.94
N ASN A 87 1.98 4.55 0.17
CA ASN A 87 1.29 3.44 0.79
C ASN A 87 -0.08 3.86 1.35
N PHE A 88 -0.90 2.88 1.70
CA PHE A 88 -2.27 3.13 2.18
C PHE A 88 -2.36 3.92 3.50
N PHE A 89 -1.35 3.87 4.37
CA PHE A 89 -1.34 4.69 5.58
C PHE A 89 -1.28 6.19 5.28
N LEU A 90 -0.61 6.56 4.18
CA LEU A 90 -0.52 7.94 3.74
C LEU A 90 -1.74 8.34 2.91
N THR A 91 -2.09 7.53 1.91
CA THR A 91 -3.19 7.84 0.98
C THR A 91 -4.56 7.73 1.61
N ASP A 92 -4.83 6.63 2.34
CA ASP A 92 -6.13 6.36 2.94
C ASP A 92 -6.19 6.72 4.43
N GLY A 93 -5.03 6.93 5.07
CA GLY A 93 -4.91 7.37 6.45
C GLY A 93 -4.71 8.88 6.55
N ILE A 94 -3.49 9.37 6.38
CA ILE A 94 -3.16 10.80 6.60
C ILE A 94 -4.00 11.71 5.71
N ALA A 95 -4.15 11.38 4.42
CA ALA A 95 -4.92 12.22 3.52
C ALA A 95 -6.42 12.24 3.82
N ALA A 96 -6.96 11.17 4.43
CA ALA A 96 -8.37 11.11 4.78
C ALA A 96 -8.70 11.97 6.01
N ASP A 97 -8.00 11.76 7.11
CA ASP A 97 -8.29 12.43 8.40
C ASP A 97 -7.07 12.41 9.36
N GLY A 98 -5.89 12.61 8.84
CA GLY A 98 -4.67 12.68 9.65
C GLY A 98 -4.44 11.43 10.51
N LEU A 99 -4.16 11.63 11.80
CA LEU A 99 -3.89 10.53 12.73
C LEU A 99 -5.12 9.63 12.96
N GLN A 100 -6.32 10.20 12.98
CA GLN A 100 -7.57 9.43 13.11
C GLN A 100 -7.77 8.53 11.89
N GLY A 101 -7.49 9.04 10.69
CA GLY A 101 -7.52 8.27 9.47
C GLY A 101 -6.56 7.07 9.48
N ILE A 102 -5.35 7.23 10.05
CA ILE A 102 -4.40 6.12 10.21
C ILE A 102 -4.99 5.02 11.11
N CYS A 103 -5.62 5.38 12.22
CA CYS A 103 -6.25 4.41 13.11
C CYS A 103 -7.40 3.67 12.40
N ILE A 104 -8.26 4.39 11.70
CA ILE A 104 -9.41 3.82 10.98
C ILE A 104 -8.94 2.85 9.91
N ILE A 105 -8.01 3.28 9.04
CA ILE A 105 -7.51 2.42 7.97
C ILE A 105 -6.69 1.25 8.50
N GLY A 106 -6.00 1.40 9.64
CA GLY A 106 -5.31 0.33 10.33
C GLY A 106 -6.25 -0.77 10.82
N ILE A 107 -7.39 -0.38 11.44
CA ILE A 107 -8.44 -1.32 11.85
C ILE A 107 -9.04 -2.02 10.63
N PHE A 108 -9.33 -1.28 9.57
CA PHE A 108 -9.85 -1.85 8.32
C PHE A 108 -8.87 -2.86 7.72
N PHE A 109 -7.58 -2.54 7.70
CA PHE A 109 -6.54 -3.43 7.21
C PHE A 109 -6.42 -4.70 8.05
N LEU A 110 -6.50 -4.60 9.38
CA LEU A 110 -6.53 -5.76 10.27
C LEU A 110 -7.74 -6.65 10.00
N ALA A 111 -8.93 -6.07 9.84
CA ALA A 111 -10.12 -6.83 9.48
C ALA A 111 -9.95 -7.55 8.15
N LEU A 112 -9.38 -6.89 7.14
CA LEU A 112 -9.06 -7.50 5.85
C LEU A 112 -8.10 -8.68 5.98
N LEU A 113 -7.05 -8.56 6.79
CA LEU A 113 -6.11 -9.65 7.06
C LEU A 113 -6.78 -10.83 7.75
N ILE A 114 -7.67 -10.58 8.71
CA ILE A 114 -8.45 -11.64 9.39
C ILE A 114 -9.33 -12.39 8.37
N ILE A 115 -10.01 -11.67 7.48
CA ILE A 115 -10.81 -12.26 6.40
C ILE A 115 -9.94 -13.13 5.50
N ILE A 116 -8.83 -12.60 4.98
CA ILE A 116 -7.91 -13.34 4.13
C ILE A 116 -7.40 -14.59 4.83
N ASN A 117 -6.95 -14.46 6.08
CA ASN A 117 -6.46 -15.59 6.86
C ASN A 117 -7.54 -16.66 7.09
N SER A 118 -8.78 -16.24 7.35
CA SER A 118 -9.91 -17.15 7.56
C SER A 118 -10.25 -17.96 6.29
N ILE A 119 -10.33 -17.30 5.14
CA ILE A 119 -10.66 -18.00 3.87
C ILE A 119 -9.50 -18.86 3.36
N THR A 120 -8.24 -18.48 3.65
CA THR A 120 -7.05 -19.23 3.23
C THR A 120 -6.69 -20.37 4.16
N ALA A 121 -7.26 -20.45 5.37
CA ALA A 121 -6.92 -21.44 6.41
C ALA A 121 -7.09 -22.89 5.95
N ARG A 122 -7.97 -23.13 4.97
CA ARG A 122 -8.27 -24.47 4.39
C ARG A 122 -7.32 -24.89 3.26
N TYR A 123 -6.41 -24.00 2.86
CA TYR A 123 -5.49 -24.24 1.75
C TYR A 123 -4.05 -24.40 2.26
N LYS A 124 -3.19 -24.93 1.39
CA LYS A 124 -1.76 -25.01 1.66
C LYS A 124 -1.16 -23.61 1.79
N LYS A 125 -0.51 -23.33 2.91
CA LYS A 125 0.02 -21.99 3.23
C LYS A 125 0.97 -21.44 2.17
N THR A 126 1.83 -22.30 1.60
CA THR A 126 2.79 -21.91 0.57
C THR A 126 2.09 -21.40 -0.69
N ASP A 127 1.03 -22.09 -1.13
CA ASP A 127 0.32 -21.74 -2.36
C ASP A 127 -0.43 -20.40 -2.18
N MET A 128 -1.06 -20.24 -1.02
CA MET A 128 -1.73 -19.00 -0.67
C MET A 128 -0.75 -17.82 -0.51
N PHE A 129 0.42 -18.06 0.07
CA PHE A 129 1.47 -17.05 0.17
C PHE A 129 1.91 -16.55 -1.22
N VAL A 130 2.21 -17.48 -2.15
CA VAL A 130 2.60 -17.12 -3.52
C VAL A 130 1.48 -16.39 -4.24
N LEU A 131 0.22 -16.81 -4.05
CA LEU A 131 -0.94 -16.20 -4.69
C LEU A 131 -1.20 -14.76 -4.22
N PHE A 132 -1.04 -14.48 -2.92
CA PHE A 132 -1.30 -13.16 -2.34
C PHE A 132 -0.06 -12.25 -2.30
N MET A 133 1.15 -12.77 -2.57
CA MET A 133 2.40 -12.00 -2.52
C MET A 133 2.40 -10.73 -3.40
N PRO A 134 1.93 -10.76 -4.66
CA PRO A 134 1.85 -9.54 -5.47
C PRO A 134 0.97 -8.47 -4.84
N THR A 135 -0.13 -8.87 -4.20
CA THR A 135 -1.04 -7.95 -3.52
C THR A 135 -0.37 -7.26 -2.33
N ILE A 136 0.46 -7.99 -1.57
CA ILE A 136 1.22 -7.43 -0.45
C ILE A 136 2.18 -6.34 -0.97
N ALA A 137 2.81 -6.56 -2.12
CA ALA A 137 3.68 -5.57 -2.74
C ALA A 137 2.92 -4.29 -3.16
N PHE A 138 1.67 -4.41 -3.59
CA PHE A 138 0.84 -3.25 -3.92
C PHE A 138 0.51 -2.39 -2.69
N PHE A 139 0.26 -2.96 -1.52
CA PHE A 139 0.00 -2.19 -0.31
C PHE A 139 1.12 -1.23 0.08
N LEU A 140 2.36 -1.53 -0.30
CA LEU A 140 3.50 -0.66 -0.06
C LEU A 140 3.51 0.62 -0.91
N ASN A 141 2.73 0.65 -2.00
CA ASN A 141 2.81 1.71 -3.00
C ASN A 141 1.46 2.29 -3.43
N THR A 142 0.34 1.76 -2.92
CA THR A 142 -1.00 2.20 -3.32
C THR A 142 -2.00 2.14 -2.17
N SER A 143 -3.14 2.79 -2.38
CA SER A 143 -4.33 2.75 -1.54
C SER A 143 -4.86 1.31 -1.38
N ILE A 144 -5.42 0.97 -0.21
CA ILE A 144 -6.14 -0.30 0.02
C ILE A 144 -7.29 -0.43 -0.98
N PHE A 145 -8.05 0.64 -1.18
CA PHE A 145 -9.21 0.62 -2.08
C PHE A 145 -8.80 0.39 -3.54
N THR A 146 -7.70 1.02 -3.98
CA THR A 146 -7.12 0.74 -5.29
C THR A 146 -6.65 -0.71 -5.40
N THR A 147 -6.03 -1.23 -4.35
CA THR A 147 -5.56 -2.63 -4.32
C THR A 147 -6.74 -3.61 -4.36
N MET A 148 -7.81 -3.32 -3.64
CA MET A 148 -9.00 -4.17 -3.64
C MET A 148 -9.70 -4.20 -5.00
N LEU A 149 -9.89 -3.04 -5.63
CA LEU A 149 -10.70 -2.90 -6.84
C LEU A 149 -9.86 -3.06 -8.12
N SER A 150 -8.82 -2.25 -8.28
CA SER A 150 -8.05 -2.16 -9.52
C SER A 150 -6.93 -3.20 -9.63
N ASN A 151 -6.29 -3.56 -8.51
CA ASN A 151 -5.21 -4.55 -8.49
C ASN A 151 -5.72 -5.99 -8.21
N GLY A 152 -7.04 -6.18 -8.18
CA GLY A 152 -7.63 -7.51 -8.20
C GLY A 152 -7.68 -8.25 -6.87
N LEU A 153 -7.43 -7.60 -5.71
CA LEU A 153 -7.49 -8.29 -4.42
C LEU A 153 -8.91 -8.78 -4.10
N LEU A 154 -9.93 -7.98 -4.34
CA LEU A 154 -11.31 -8.36 -4.06
C LEU A 154 -11.77 -9.55 -4.92
N PRO A 155 -11.60 -9.56 -6.27
CA PRO A 155 -11.83 -10.74 -7.07
C PRO A 155 -11.04 -11.98 -6.60
N LEU A 156 -9.79 -11.82 -6.21
CA LEU A 156 -8.96 -12.91 -5.71
C LEU A 156 -9.55 -13.51 -4.41
N ILE A 157 -9.94 -12.66 -3.46
CA ILE A 157 -10.62 -13.08 -2.22
C ILE A 157 -11.89 -13.86 -2.55
N LEU A 158 -12.73 -13.37 -3.47
CA LEU A 158 -13.97 -14.03 -3.87
C LEU A 158 -13.71 -15.38 -4.54
N ILE A 159 -12.73 -15.48 -5.44
CA ILE A 159 -12.37 -16.74 -6.09
C ILE A 159 -11.91 -17.76 -5.04
N VAL A 160 -11.00 -17.39 -4.15
CA VAL A 160 -10.49 -18.29 -3.10
C VAL A 160 -11.61 -18.68 -2.13
N ALA A 161 -12.53 -17.76 -1.80
CA ALA A 161 -13.66 -18.06 -0.94
C ALA A 161 -14.65 -19.06 -1.58
N CYS A 162 -14.89 -18.92 -2.89
CA CYS A 162 -15.84 -19.76 -3.64
C CYS A 162 -15.25 -21.10 -4.09
N THR A 163 -13.92 -21.23 -4.21
CA THR A 163 -13.28 -22.49 -4.60
C THR A 163 -13.34 -23.52 -3.47
N ASN A 164 -13.95 -24.65 -3.73
CA ASN A 164 -14.06 -25.80 -2.81
C ASN A 164 -12.98 -26.86 -3.11
N LEU A 165 -11.74 -26.44 -3.28
CA LEU A 165 -10.63 -27.38 -3.42
C LEU A 165 -10.42 -28.07 -2.06
N LYS A 166 -11.05 -29.25 -1.89
CA LYS A 166 -10.70 -30.14 -0.78
C LYS A 166 -9.27 -30.63 -1.04
N TYR A 167 -8.38 -30.26 -0.17
CA TYR A 167 -7.06 -30.88 -0.13
C TYR A 167 -7.24 -32.33 0.42
N ASN A 168 -7.04 -33.33 -0.44
CA ASN A 168 -6.79 -34.69 -0.01
C ASN A 168 -5.33 -34.85 0.38
#